data_140491328f9f68815a5b9bda29e26ff0
#
_entry.id   140491328f9f68815a5b9bda29e26ff0
#
_cell.length_a   1.000
_cell.length_b   1.000
_cell.length_c   1.000
_cell.angle_alpha   90.00
_cell.angle_beta   90.00
_cell.angle_gamma   90.00
#
_symmetry.space_group_name_H-M   'P 1'
#
loop_
_entity.id
_entity.type
_entity.pdbx_description
1 polymer ?
#
loop_
_entity_poly.entity_id
_entity_poly.type
_entity_poly.pdbx_seq_one_letter_code
_entity_poly.pdbx_strand_id
1 'polypeptide(L)'
;MEMIIKIDGVEYPVRQTMAALVDFREATGKEAYEITGLSDACRMLYYQVRAMAEADGRAFDMDFRTFALRVTPEDIQRWGEAVNAENAKGSKKKTTVKK
;
A
#
# COMPACT_ATOMS: atom_id res chain seq x y z
N MET A 1 -9.61 -0.55 3.37
CA MET A 1 -9.22 -1.13 2.08
C MET A 1 -8.62 -2.50 2.28
N GLU A 2 -9.09 -3.44 1.51
CA GLU A 2 -8.52 -4.77 1.52
C GLU A 2 -8.36 -5.26 0.10
N MET A 3 -7.20 -5.80 -0.19
CA MET A 3 -6.99 -6.43 -1.47
C MET A 3 -5.88 -7.46 -1.33
N ILE A 4 -5.72 -8.27 -2.33
CA ILE A 4 -4.67 -9.28 -2.37
C ILE A 4 -3.85 -9.04 -3.62
N ILE A 5 -2.53 -9.04 -3.45
CA ILE A 5 -1.63 -8.95 -4.58
C ILE A 5 -0.88 -10.27 -4.68
N LYS A 6 -0.68 -10.73 -5.90
CA LYS A 6 0.01 -11.98 -6.15
C LYS A 6 1.40 -11.68 -6.69
N ILE A 7 2.42 -12.20 -6.04
CA ILE A 7 3.80 -12.01 -6.44
C ILE A 7 4.46 -13.38 -6.51
N ASP A 8 4.91 -13.75 -7.71
CA ASP A 8 5.53 -15.06 -7.94
C ASP A 8 4.65 -16.21 -7.46
N GLY A 9 3.34 -16.10 -7.70
CA GLY A 9 2.42 -17.15 -7.32
C GLY A 9 2.01 -17.15 -5.86
N VAL A 10 2.56 -16.26 -5.06
CA VAL A 10 2.22 -16.16 -3.63
C VAL A 10 1.28 -14.97 -3.42
N GLU A 11 0.20 -15.22 -2.71
CA GLU A 11 -0.78 -14.16 -2.43
C GLU A 11 -0.43 -13.45 -1.13
N TYR A 12 -0.46 -12.12 -1.19
CA TYR A 12 -0.19 -11.29 -0.03
C TYR A 12 -1.37 -10.35 0.21
N PRO A 13 -1.92 -10.36 1.41
CA PRO A 13 -2.96 -9.37 1.74
C PRO A 13 -2.34 -7.98 1.82
N VAL A 14 -3.12 -6.99 1.41
CA VAL A 14 -2.68 -5.60 1.40
C VAL A 14 -3.67 -4.77 2.19
N ARG A 15 -3.19 -4.07 3.19
CA ARG A 15 -4.02 -3.20 4.01
C ARG A 15 -3.15 -2.09 4.58
N GLN A 16 -3.73 -0.91 4.75
CA GLN A 16 -2.99 0.18 5.35
C GLN A 16 -2.82 -0.07 6.85
N THR A 17 -1.60 0.10 7.32
CA THR A 17 -1.28 -0.02 8.74
C THR A 17 -0.42 1.18 9.12
N MET A 18 -0.37 1.47 10.42
CA MET A 18 0.54 2.51 10.89
C MET A 18 1.99 2.17 10.60
N ALA A 19 2.35 0.88 10.67
CA ALA A 19 3.71 0.47 10.37
C ALA A 19 4.10 0.85 8.93
N ALA A 20 3.19 0.65 7.98
CA ALA A 20 3.46 1.02 6.60
C ALA A 20 3.61 2.54 6.45
N LEU A 21 2.77 3.30 7.14
CA LEU A 21 2.86 4.75 7.10
C LEU A 21 4.20 5.25 7.65
N VAL A 22 4.60 4.70 8.78
CA VAL A 22 5.87 5.08 9.40
C VAL A 22 7.05 4.72 8.49
N ASP A 23 7.02 3.51 7.96
CA ASP A 23 8.11 3.05 7.08
C ASP A 23 8.20 3.93 5.83
N PHE A 24 7.07 4.28 5.26
CA PHE A 24 7.04 5.13 4.07
C PHE A 24 7.64 6.51 4.39
N ARG A 25 7.23 7.08 5.51
CA ARG A 25 7.72 8.38 5.93
C ARG A 25 9.24 8.35 6.15
N GLU A 26 9.71 7.31 6.80
CA GLU A 26 11.15 7.18 7.07
C GLU A 26 11.97 7.00 5.80
N ALA A 27 11.41 6.28 4.84
CA ALA A 27 12.13 6.00 3.60
C ALA A 27 12.11 7.18 2.63
N THR A 28 11.03 7.95 2.60
CA THR A 28 10.84 8.96 1.56
C THR A 28 10.82 10.39 2.07
N GLY A 29 10.63 10.58 3.36
CA GLY A 29 10.42 11.91 3.93
C GLY A 29 9.04 12.47 3.67
N LYS A 30 8.14 11.67 3.09
CA LYS A 30 6.80 12.11 2.73
C LYS A 30 5.76 11.37 3.56
N GLU A 31 4.65 12.04 3.79
CA GLU A 31 3.48 11.38 4.38
C GLU A 31 2.69 10.70 3.27
N ALA A 32 1.78 9.82 3.67
CA ALA A 32 0.99 9.06 2.70
C ALA A 32 0.19 9.97 1.76
N TYR A 33 -0.29 11.09 2.28
CA TYR A 33 -1.08 12.02 1.46
C TYR A 33 -0.23 12.81 0.47
N GLU A 34 1.08 12.65 0.52
CA GLU A 34 1.99 13.33 -0.39
C GLU A 34 2.47 12.43 -1.53
N ILE A 35 1.87 11.25 -1.64
CA ILE A 35 2.24 10.31 -2.70
C ILE A 35 1.97 10.92 -4.07
N THR A 36 2.97 10.90 -4.93
CA THR A 36 2.84 11.35 -6.31
C THR A 36 3.53 10.33 -7.22
N GLY A 37 2.85 9.96 -8.30
CA GLY A 37 3.45 9.11 -9.32
C GLY A 37 3.56 7.66 -8.94
N LEU A 38 4.03 6.86 -9.89
CA LEU A 38 4.08 5.42 -9.77
C LEU A 38 5.13 4.94 -8.78
N SER A 39 6.27 5.61 -8.70
CA SER A 39 7.32 5.12 -7.82
C SER A 39 6.96 5.29 -6.35
N ASP A 40 6.32 6.41 -5.99
CA ASP A 40 5.85 6.58 -4.62
C ASP A 40 4.77 5.54 -4.30
N ALA A 41 3.86 5.32 -5.25
CA ALA A 41 2.79 4.34 -5.06
C ALA A 41 3.36 2.94 -4.87
N CYS A 42 4.34 2.58 -5.67
CA CYS A 42 4.98 1.28 -5.56
C CYS A 42 5.65 1.11 -4.19
N ARG A 43 6.30 2.16 -3.71
CA ARG A 43 6.97 2.09 -2.42
C ARG A 43 5.97 1.94 -1.28
N MET A 44 4.87 2.67 -1.33
CA MET A 44 3.84 2.51 -0.30
C MET A 44 3.26 1.11 -0.32
N LEU A 45 2.96 0.59 -1.49
CA LEU A 45 2.43 -0.77 -1.62
C LEU A 45 3.41 -1.78 -1.01
N TYR A 46 4.69 -1.60 -1.27
CA TYR A 46 5.72 -2.46 -0.70
C TYR A 46 5.64 -2.49 0.82
N TYR A 47 5.54 -1.34 1.45
CA TYR A 47 5.48 -1.30 2.91
C TYR A 47 4.19 -1.87 3.45
N GLN A 48 3.09 -1.71 2.72
CA GLN A 48 1.83 -2.32 3.12
C GLN A 48 1.91 -3.85 3.10
N VAL A 49 2.50 -4.39 2.04
CA VAL A 49 2.67 -5.85 1.92
C VAL A 49 3.59 -6.36 3.02
N ARG A 50 4.70 -5.67 3.22
CA ARG A 50 5.69 -6.08 4.22
C ARG A 50 5.09 -6.05 5.63
N ALA A 51 4.38 -5.00 5.95
CA ALA A 51 3.79 -4.85 7.28
C ALA A 51 2.74 -5.92 7.54
N MET A 52 1.95 -6.24 6.54
CA MET A 52 0.94 -7.29 6.68
C MET A 52 1.57 -8.66 6.87
N ALA A 53 2.65 -8.94 6.13
CA ALA A 53 3.37 -10.20 6.29
C ALA A 53 3.95 -10.29 7.70
N GLU A 54 4.51 -9.20 8.19
CA GLU A 54 5.04 -9.12 9.54
C GLU A 54 3.95 -9.42 10.58
N ALA A 55 2.80 -8.79 10.42
CA ALA A 55 1.69 -8.98 11.35
C ALA A 55 1.19 -10.41 11.35
N ASP A 56 1.28 -11.08 10.21
CA ASP A 56 0.83 -12.47 10.07
C ASP A 56 1.91 -13.48 10.43
N GLY A 57 3.09 -13.02 10.81
CA GLY A 57 4.20 -13.91 11.12
C GLY A 57 4.77 -14.62 9.92
N ARG A 58 4.57 -14.07 8.74
CA ARG A 58 5.09 -14.66 7.48
C ARG A 58 6.44 -14.08 7.16
N ALA A 59 7.32 -14.93 6.64
CA ALA A 59 8.62 -14.46 6.18
C ALA A 59 8.43 -13.58 4.95
N PHE A 60 9.13 -12.45 4.90
CA PHE A 60 9.10 -11.55 3.77
C PHE A 60 10.49 -11.00 3.57
N ASP A 61 11.25 -11.66 2.71
CA ASP A 61 12.68 -11.36 2.54
C ASP A 61 12.95 -10.42 1.39
N MET A 62 11.90 -9.99 0.70
CA MET A 62 12.04 -9.17 -0.49
C MET A 62 12.40 -7.74 -0.09
N ASP A 63 13.48 -7.20 -0.67
CA ASP A 63 13.75 -5.78 -0.51
C ASP A 63 12.92 -5.01 -1.53
N PHE A 64 12.97 -3.67 -1.45
CA PHE A 64 12.14 -2.86 -2.32
C PHE A 64 12.49 -3.09 -3.80
N ARG A 65 13.76 -3.20 -4.11
CA ARG A 65 14.17 -3.38 -5.50
C ARG A 65 13.61 -4.69 -6.07
N THR A 66 13.71 -5.77 -5.31
CA THR A 66 13.19 -7.05 -5.72
C THR A 66 11.68 -6.99 -5.91
N PHE A 67 10.99 -6.34 -4.98
CA PHE A 67 9.55 -6.15 -5.07
C PHE A 67 9.21 -5.39 -6.34
N ALA A 68 9.92 -4.30 -6.61
CA ALA A 68 9.64 -3.45 -7.76
C ALA A 68 9.87 -4.19 -9.07
N LEU A 69 10.78 -5.17 -9.07
CA LEU A 69 11.03 -5.96 -10.27
C LEU A 69 9.90 -6.93 -10.56
N ARG A 70 9.11 -7.27 -9.56
CA ARG A 70 8.10 -8.32 -9.68
C ARG A 70 6.66 -7.80 -9.79
N VAL A 71 6.41 -6.57 -9.37
CA VAL A 71 5.08 -5.99 -9.56
C VAL A 71 5.08 -5.24 -10.88
N THR A 72 3.88 -5.06 -11.43
CA THR A 72 3.73 -4.38 -12.72
C THR A 72 3.03 -3.05 -12.53
N PRO A 73 3.13 -2.14 -13.51
CA PRO A 73 2.36 -0.89 -13.44
C PRO A 73 0.86 -1.16 -13.31
N GLU A 74 0.37 -2.25 -13.87
CA GLU A 74 -1.05 -2.61 -13.73
C GLU A 74 -1.41 -2.94 -12.29
N ASP A 75 -0.52 -3.63 -11.60
CA ASP A 75 -0.71 -3.92 -10.17
C ASP A 75 -0.83 -2.62 -9.38
N ILE A 76 0.04 -1.67 -9.67
CA ILE A 76 0.05 -0.39 -8.99
C ILE A 76 -1.24 0.38 -9.28
N GLN A 77 -1.69 0.34 -10.53
CA GLN A 77 -2.91 1.02 -10.90
C GLN A 77 -4.11 0.43 -10.17
N ARG A 78 -4.17 -0.89 -10.11
CA ARG A 78 -5.26 -1.57 -9.40
C ARG A 78 -5.26 -1.22 -7.92
N TRP A 79 -4.08 -1.15 -7.33
CA TRP A 79 -3.94 -0.74 -5.94
C TRP A 79 -4.41 0.70 -5.76
N GLY A 80 -4.03 1.59 -6.67
CA GLY A 80 -4.44 2.98 -6.62
C GLY A 80 -5.94 3.14 -6.68
N GLU A 81 -6.59 2.34 -7.53
CA GLU A 81 -8.03 2.38 -7.63
C GLU A 81 -8.71 1.93 -6.34
N ALA A 82 -8.15 0.91 -5.71
CA ALA A 82 -8.69 0.43 -4.44
C ALA A 82 -8.54 1.50 -3.35
N VAL A 83 -7.40 2.17 -3.31
CA VAL A 83 -7.18 3.25 -2.36
C VAL A 83 -8.15 4.40 -2.60
N ASN A 84 -8.35 4.77 -3.85
CA ASN A 84 -9.26 5.86 -4.18
C ASN A 84 -10.69 5.52 -3.79
N ALA A 85 -11.11 4.30 -4.02
CA ALA A 85 -12.44 3.88 -3.63
C ALA A 85 -12.64 3.99 -2.13
N GLU A 86 -11.63 3.58 -1.37
CA GLU A 86 -11.71 3.65 0.08
C GLU A 86 -11.73 5.10 0.55
N ASN A 87 -10.89 5.94 -0.05
CA ASN A 87 -10.84 7.35 0.30
C ASN A 87 -12.15 8.06 -0.01
N ALA A 88 -12.77 7.71 -1.12
CA ALA A 88 -14.05 8.31 -1.49
C ALA A 88 -15.10 7.97 -0.46
N LYS A 89 -15.13 6.73 0.00
CA LYS A 89 -16.05 6.33 1.05
C LYS A 89 -15.79 7.09 2.34
N GLY A 90 -14.53 7.19 2.71
CA GLY A 90 -14.14 7.90 3.91
C GLY A 90 -14.51 9.37 3.84
N SER A 91 -14.28 9.98 2.69
CA SER A 91 -14.63 11.38 2.49
C SER A 91 -16.11 11.62 2.63
N LYS A 92 -16.91 10.74 2.06
CA LYS A 92 -18.36 10.85 2.17
C LYS A 92 -18.80 10.79 3.61
N LYS A 93 -18.27 9.85 4.35
CA LYS A 93 -18.58 9.71 5.75
C LYS A 93 -18.23 10.96 6.53
N LYS A 94 -17.05 11.46 6.29
CA LYS A 94 -16.58 12.66 6.96
C LYS A 94 -17.49 13.84 6.68
N THR A 95 -17.85 13.99 5.44
CA THR A 95 -18.74 15.10 5.05
C THR A 95 -20.05 15.02 5.80
N THR A 96 -20.59 13.81 5.86
CA THR A 96 -21.86 13.59 6.58
C THR A 96 -21.74 13.96 8.04
N VAL A 97 -20.68 13.52 8.66
CA VAL A 97 -20.46 13.75 10.09
C VAL A 97 -20.34 15.22 10.41
N LYS A 98 -19.72 15.96 9.53
CA LYS A 98 -19.50 17.38 9.77
C LYS A 98 -20.74 18.22 9.71
N LYS A 99 -21.77 17.69 9.14
CA LYS A 99 -23.02 18.41 9.11
C LYS A 99 -23.65 18.46 10.48
#